data_6b61e8d2c5d7e0ac1934525cf61efd0f
#
_entry.id   6b61e8d2c5d7e0ac1934525cf61efd0f
#
_cell.length_a   1.000
_cell.length_b   1.000
_cell.length_c   1.000
_cell.angle_alpha   90.00
_cell.angle_beta   90.00
_cell.angle_gamma   90.00
#
_symmetry.space_group_name_H-M   'P 1'
#
loop_
_entity.id
_entity.type
_entity.pdbx_description
1 polymer ?
#
loop_
_entity_poly.entity_id
_entity_poly.type
_entity_poly.pdbx_seq_one_letter_code
_entity_poly.pdbx_strand_id
1 'polypeptide(L)'
;EKEHQMMLKSYLKIRKFQKNIEKRVWHLLFYIIVSEYLLNRIYAKGNGKMNKTLNYYNENAAKFTEGTKSVDFTETQDRFLRKLNKGDYILDFGCGSGRDTKYFLEKGYQVDAIDGSEELCRIASEVISVPVQQMLFHELGEISKYEGIWACSSILHLSKKELELIFEKMIRALKHGGVIYTSFKYGIYEG
;
A
#
# COMPACT_ATOMS: atom_id res chain seq x y z
N GLU A 1 -38.84 -37.53 -21.93
CA GLU A 1 -38.46 -36.48 -22.92
C GLU A 1 -38.40 -35.09 -22.24
N LYS A 2 -39.39 -34.72 -21.43
CA LYS A 2 -39.39 -33.42 -20.68
C LYS A 2 -38.25 -33.30 -19.67
N GLU A 3 -37.93 -34.34 -18.92
CA GLU A 3 -36.82 -34.32 -17.94
C GLU A 3 -35.45 -34.22 -18.64
N HIS A 4 -35.27 -34.90 -19.76
CA HIS A 4 -34.06 -34.83 -20.56
C HIS A 4 -33.83 -33.40 -21.11
N GLN A 5 -34.91 -32.76 -21.58
CA GLN A 5 -34.86 -31.35 -22.02
C GLN A 5 -34.57 -30.38 -20.89
N MET A 6 -35.07 -30.62 -19.69
CA MET A 6 -34.77 -29.81 -18.49
C MET A 6 -33.31 -29.95 -18.06
N MET A 7 -32.75 -31.15 -18.04
CA MET A 7 -31.34 -31.40 -17.73
C MET A 7 -30.40 -30.73 -18.76
N LEU A 8 -30.73 -30.83 -20.05
CA LEU A 8 -29.94 -30.18 -21.10
C LEU A 8 -29.94 -28.66 -20.97
N LYS A 9 -31.07 -28.03 -20.64
CA LYS A 9 -31.16 -26.59 -20.38
C LYS A 9 -30.34 -26.17 -19.18
N SER A 10 -30.38 -26.96 -18.11
CA SER A 10 -29.57 -26.69 -16.88
C SER A 10 -28.07 -26.85 -17.18
N TYR A 11 -27.68 -27.88 -17.90
CA TYR A 11 -26.27 -28.06 -18.32
C TYR A 11 -25.75 -26.90 -19.18
N LEU A 12 -26.52 -26.44 -20.16
CA LEU A 12 -26.15 -25.31 -21.02
C LEU A 12 -26.05 -24.01 -20.22
N LYS A 13 -26.89 -23.81 -19.20
CA LYS A 13 -26.86 -22.66 -18.29
C LYS A 13 -25.60 -22.68 -17.43
N ILE A 14 -25.21 -23.83 -16.88
CA ILE A 14 -24.00 -24.03 -16.09
C ILE A 14 -22.75 -23.79 -16.94
N ARG A 15 -22.72 -24.35 -18.17
CA ARG A 15 -21.59 -24.18 -19.10
C ARG A 15 -21.41 -22.72 -19.56
N LYS A 16 -22.53 -21.99 -19.75
CA LYS A 16 -22.50 -20.56 -20.07
C LYS A 16 -21.99 -19.73 -18.87
N PHE A 17 -22.34 -20.13 -17.65
CA PHE A 17 -21.87 -19.51 -16.41
C PHE A 17 -20.39 -19.79 -16.19
N GLN A 18 -19.89 -21.01 -16.40
CA GLN A 18 -18.47 -21.35 -16.34
C GLN A 18 -17.62 -20.57 -17.36
N LYS A 19 -18.07 -20.48 -18.63
CA LYS A 19 -17.39 -19.66 -19.65
C LYS A 19 -17.33 -18.17 -19.28
N ASN A 20 -18.35 -17.65 -18.60
CA ASN A 20 -18.34 -16.26 -18.14
C ASN A 20 -17.38 -16.04 -16.95
N ILE A 21 -17.24 -17.04 -16.05
CA ILE A 21 -16.25 -16.99 -14.95
C ILE A 21 -14.83 -17.08 -15.52
N GLU A 22 -14.58 -18.03 -16.43
CA GLU A 22 -13.27 -18.14 -17.10
C GLU A 22 -12.89 -16.83 -17.81
N LYS A 23 -13.83 -16.23 -18.54
CA LYS A 23 -13.59 -14.93 -19.22
C LYS A 23 -13.27 -13.80 -18.23
N ARG A 24 -13.95 -13.76 -17.08
CA ARG A 24 -13.68 -12.78 -16.02
C ARG A 24 -12.33 -13.01 -15.35
N VAL A 25 -11.97 -14.26 -15.09
CA VAL A 25 -10.67 -14.64 -14.52
C VAL A 25 -9.54 -14.29 -15.49
N TRP A 26 -9.68 -14.61 -16.79
CA TRP A 26 -8.72 -14.23 -17.82
C TRP A 26 -8.61 -12.71 -18.00
N HIS A 27 -9.73 -11.98 -17.91
CA HIS A 27 -9.70 -10.50 -17.94
C HIS A 27 -8.98 -9.93 -16.72
N LEU A 28 -9.21 -10.50 -15.54
CA LEU A 28 -8.54 -10.10 -14.30
C LEU A 28 -7.04 -10.40 -14.34
N LEU A 29 -6.67 -11.62 -14.79
CA LEU A 29 -5.26 -12.02 -14.97
C LEU A 29 -4.56 -11.17 -16.03
N PHE A 30 -5.21 -10.90 -17.16
CA PHE A 30 -4.68 -10.03 -18.19
C PHE A 30 -4.49 -8.61 -17.68
N TYR A 31 -5.45 -8.08 -16.92
CA TYR A 31 -5.37 -6.75 -16.30
C TYR A 31 -4.22 -6.68 -15.28
N ILE A 32 -4.05 -7.72 -14.46
CA ILE A 32 -2.94 -7.81 -13.49
C ILE A 32 -1.60 -7.84 -14.22
N ILE A 33 -1.44 -8.71 -15.21
CA ILE A 33 -0.18 -8.84 -15.98
C ILE A 33 0.14 -7.55 -16.75
N VAL A 34 -0.85 -6.91 -17.36
CA VAL A 34 -0.67 -5.64 -18.09
C VAL A 34 -0.37 -4.50 -17.12
N SER A 35 -1.02 -4.47 -15.95
CA SER A 35 -0.73 -3.43 -14.94
C SER A 35 0.70 -3.58 -14.38
N GLU A 36 1.17 -4.79 -14.10
CA GLU A 36 2.54 -5.04 -13.67
C GLU A 36 3.58 -4.72 -14.78
N TYR A 37 3.27 -5.07 -16.02
CA TYR A 37 4.14 -4.72 -17.15
C TYR A 37 4.23 -3.20 -17.37
N LEU A 38 3.09 -2.49 -17.29
CA LEU A 38 3.04 -1.04 -17.39
C LEU A 38 3.74 -0.35 -16.20
N LEU A 39 3.56 -0.88 -14.98
CA LEU A 39 4.27 -0.45 -13.79
C LEU A 39 5.79 -0.52 -14.02
N ASN A 40 6.30 -1.70 -14.37
CA ASN A 40 7.72 -1.89 -14.60
C ASN A 40 8.26 -0.95 -15.70
N ARG A 41 7.47 -0.65 -16.72
CA ARG A 41 7.86 0.26 -17.81
C ARG A 41 7.82 1.74 -17.41
N ILE A 42 6.86 2.12 -16.54
CA ILE A 42 6.77 3.47 -15.98
C ILE A 42 7.91 3.70 -15.00
N TYR A 43 8.19 2.74 -14.12
CA TYR A 43 9.30 2.80 -13.17
C TYR A 43 10.67 2.77 -13.86
N ALA A 44 10.84 1.97 -14.93
CA ALA A 44 12.07 2.00 -15.72
C ALA A 44 12.35 3.38 -16.35
N LYS A 45 11.32 4.16 -16.67
CA LYS A 45 11.45 5.55 -17.16
C LYS A 45 11.54 6.58 -16.02
N GLY A 46 10.97 6.29 -14.84
CA GLY A 46 10.91 7.17 -13.66
C GLY A 46 12.14 7.05 -12.73
N ASN A 47 13.03 6.08 -12.96
CA ASN A 47 14.16 5.77 -12.07
C ASN A 47 15.03 7.00 -11.72
N GLY A 48 15.14 7.97 -12.59
CA GLY A 48 15.95 9.19 -12.32
C GLY A 48 15.38 10.08 -11.21
N LYS A 49 14.04 10.23 -11.11
CA LYS A 49 13.39 11.07 -10.08
C LYS A 49 13.30 10.29 -8.75
N MET A 50 12.91 9.04 -8.80
CA MET A 50 12.84 8.15 -7.64
C MET A 50 14.21 8.02 -6.96
N ASN A 51 15.27 7.79 -7.73
CA ASN A 51 16.63 7.73 -7.20
C ASN A 51 17.05 9.04 -6.53
N LYS A 52 16.69 10.21 -7.07
CA LYS A 52 16.96 11.50 -6.44
C LYS A 52 16.25 11.65 -5.10
N THR A 53 14.99 11.25 -5.02
CA THR A 53 14.20 11.31 -3.77
C THR A 53 14.79 10.37 -2.71
N LEU A 54 15.12 9.13 -3.08
CA LEU A 54 15.72 8.15 -2.16
C LEU A 54 17.11 8.59 -1.70
N ASN A 55 17.96 9.08 -2.62
CA ASN A 55 19.27 9.61 -2.28
C ASN A 55 19.13 10.77 -1.28
N TYR A 56 18.21 11.70 -1.53
CA TYR A 56 17.95 12.80 -0.59
C TYR A 56 17.61 12.28 0.80
N TYR A 57 16.71 11.30 0.92
CA TYR A 57 16.33 10.74 2.22
C TYR A 57 17.46 9.94 2.86
N ASN A 58 18.26 9.19 2.10
CA ASN A 58 19.43 8.51 2.63
C ASN A 58 20.48 9.50 3.17
N GLU A 59 20.79 10.55 2.42
CA GLU A 59 21.76 11.57 2.82
C GLU A 59 21.28 12.44 3.99
N ASN A 60 19.98 12.63 4.13
CA ASN A 60 19.39 13.53 5.12
C ASN A 60 18.59 12.80 6.23
N ALA A 61 18.69 11.47 6.34
CA ALA A 61 17.86 10.66 7.22
C ALA A 61 17.91 11.12 8.69
N ALA A 62 19.09 11.42 9.23
CA ALA A 62 19.25 11.89 10.60
C ALA A 62 18.54 13.24 10.83
N LYS A 63 18.72 14.19 9.91
CA LYS A 63 18.08 15.51 9.98
C LYS A 63 16.56 15.40 9.83
N PHE A 64 16.09 14.56 8.92
CA PHE A 64 14.66 14.28 8.73
C PHE A 64 14.05 13.69 10.00
N THR A 65 14.71 12.70 10.59
CA THR A 65 14.26 12.06 11.84
C THR A 65 14.17 13.07 12.97
N GLU A 66 15.19 13.92 13.14
CA GLU A 66 15.20 14.98 14.17
C GLU A 66 14.03 15.94 14.01
N GLY A 67 13.72 16.32 12.76
CA GLY A 67 12.61 17.24 12.46
C GLY A 67 11.21 16.62 12.58
N THR A 68 11.09 15.29 12.55
CA THR A 68 9.79 14.62 12.51
C THR A 68 9.42 13.86 13.79
N LYS A 69 10.40 13.37 14.54
CA LYS A 69 10.18 12.52 15.73
C LYS A 69 9.37 13.17 16.84
N SER A 70 9.46 14.51 16.97
CA SER A 70 8.80 15.28 18.04
C SER A 70 7.50 15.96 17.61
N VAL A 71 7.11 15.79 16.33
CA VAL A 71 5.85 16.37 15.84
C VAL A 71 4.68 15.61 16.44
N ASP A 72 3.82 16.30 17.18
CA ASP A 72 2.58 15.72 17.70
C ASP A 72 1.59 15.49 16.56
N PHE A 73 1.29 14.23 16.34
CA PHE A 73 0.34 13.78 15.31
C PHE A 73 -0.79 12.92 15.89
N THR A 74 -0.88 12.91 17.23
CA THR A 74 -1.74 12.03 18.04
C THR A 74 -3.20 12.11 17.63
N GLU A 75 -3.74 13.31 17.40
CA GLU A 75 -5.15 13.48 17.02
C GLU A 75 -5.46 12.77 15.70
N THR A 76 -4.57 12.87 14.71
CA THR A 76 -4.78 12.24 13.39
C THR A 76 -4.59 10.73 13.46
N GLN A 77 -3.58 10.26 14.20
CA GLN A 77 -3.36 8.84 14.48
C GLN A 77 -4.57 8.23 15.19
N ASP A 78 -5.09 8.86 16.23
CA ASP A 78 -6.29 8.40 16.95
C ASP A 78 -7.53 8.40 16.06
N ARG A 79 -7.68 9.37 15.15
CA ARG A 79 -8.78 9.38 14.17
C ARG A 79 -8.74 8.18 13.24
N PHE A 80 -7.56 7.78 12.81
CA PHE A 80 -7.36 6.57 12.02
C PHE A 80 -7.65 5.32 12.84
N LEU A 81 -7.08 5.20 14.04
CA LEU A 81 -7.27 4.05 14.93
C LEU A 81 -8.73 3.82 15.35
N ARG A 82 -9.54 4.90 15.47
CA ARG A 82 -10.98 4.76 15.73
C ARG A 82 -11.76 4.02 14.63
N LYS A 83 -11.18 3.80 13.47
CA LYS A 83 -11.77 3.04 12.36
C LYS A 83 -11.36 1.56 12.37
N LEU A 84 -10.48 1.18 13.27
CA LEU A 84 -9.91 -0.15 13.41
C LEU A 84 -10.29 -0.77 14.75
N ASN A 85 -10.24 -2.09 14.84
CA ASN A 85 -10.35 -2.81 16.10
C ASN A 85 -8.97 -2.95 16.74
N LYS A 86 -8.92 -3.01 18.06
CA LYS A 86 -7.67 -3.20 18.76
C LYS A 86 -7.04 -4.55 18.38
N GLY A 87 -5.76 -4.52 18.04
CA GLY A 87 -5.03 -5.70 17.57
C GLY A 87 -5.06 -5.91 16.06
N ASP A 88 -5.82 -5.09 15.32
CA ASP A 88 -5.82 -5.12 13.85
C ASP A 88 -4.40 -4.88 13.28
N TYR A 89 -4.18 -5.33 12.04
CA TYR A 89 -2.89 -5.26 11.38
C TYR A 89 -2.82 -4.03 10.47
N ILE A 90 -1.84 -3.19 10.71
CA ILE A 90 -1.60 -1.93 10.00
C ILE A 90 -0.34 -2.06 9.13
N LEU A 91 -0.38 -1.53 7.92
CA LEU A 91 0.82 -1.23 7.13
C LEU A 91 1.14 0.26 7.28
N ASP A 92 2.32 0.57 7.84
CA ASP A 92 2.89 1.92 7.78
C ASP A 92 3.72 2.03 6.50
N PHE A 93 3.11 2.69 5.50
CA PHE A 93 3.56 2.71 4.12
C PHE A 93 4.39 3.96 3.83
N GLY A 94 5.70 3.84 4.01
CA GLY A 94 6.67 4.93 4.04
C GLY A 94 6.78 5.50 5.45
N CYS A 95 7.27 4.68 6.39
CA CYS A 95 7.27 4.96 7.82
C CYS A 95 8.25 6.07 8.26
N GLY A 96 9.20 6.41 7.40
CA GLY A 96 10.18 7.46 7.67
C GLY A 96 10.97 7.20 8.96
N SER A 97 10.82 8.08 9.95
CA SER A 97 11.50 7.98 11.24
C SER A 97 10.92 6.91 12.20
N GLY A 98 9.85 6.21 11.82
CA GLY A 98 9.17 5.23 12.67
C GLY A 98 8.24 5.83 13.74
N ARG A 99 8.01 7.16 13.73
CA ARG A 99 7.14 7.86 14.71
C ARG A 99 5.74 7.25 14.79
N ASP A 100 5.09 7.07 13.65
CA ASP A 100 3.71 6.59 13.58
C ASP A 100 3.65 5.09 13.87
N THR A 101 4.58 4.32 13.33
CA THR A 101 4.75 2.89 13.67
C THR A 101 4.86 2.68 15.17
N LYS A 102 5.74 3.42 15.85
CA LYS A 102 5.92 3.34 17.30
C LYS A 102 4.61 3.58 18.03
N TYR A 103 3.90 4.64 17.63
CA TYR A 103 2.62 4.98 18.23
C TYR A 103 1.59 3.85 18.11
N PHE A 104 1.46 3.26 16.93
CA PHE A 104 0.50 2.17 16.70
C PHE A 104 0.87 0.91 17.49
N LEU A 105 2.16 0.56 17.56
CA LEU A 105 2.64 -0.55 18.39
C LEU A 105 2.33 -0.33 19.88
N GLU A 106 2.60 0.87 20.42
CA GLU A 106 2.29 1.25 21.80
C GLU A 106 0.78 1.22 22.10
N LYS A 107 -0.06 1.44 21.10
CA LYS A 107 -1.53 1.31 21.20
C LYS A 107 -2.00 -0.14 21.08
N GLY A 108 -1.10 -1.10 20.85
CA GLY A 108 -1.41 -2.54 20.81
C GLY A 108 -1.91 -3.05 19.47
N TYR A 109 -1.55 -2.37 18.38
CA TYR A 109 -1.79 -2.84 17.00
C TYR A 109 -0.60 -3.65 16.51
N GLN A 110 -0.82 -4.53 15.53
CA GLN A 110 0.25 -5.17 14.78
C GLN A 110 0.65 -4.24 13.63
N VAL A 111 1.95 -4.08 13.37
CA VAL A 111 2.39 -3.14 12.34
C VAL A 111 3.51 -3.75 11.52
N ASP A 112 3.31 -3.79 10.19
CA ASP A 112 4.42 -3.85 9.22
C ASP A 112 4.80 -2.42 8.87
N ALA A 113 6.10 -2.11 8.97
CA ALA A 113 6.63 -0.81 8.59
C ALA A 113 7.58 -0.97 7.40
N ILE A 114 7.37 -0.16 6.37
CA ILE A 114 8.24 -0.15 5.19
C ILE A 114 8.67 1.26 4.83
N ASP A 115 9.88 1.38 4.29
CA ASP A 115 10.37 2.63 3.67
C ASP A 115 11.30 2.30 2.50
N GLY A 116 11.40 3.20 1.52
CA GLY A 116 12.32 3.04 0.39
C GLY A 116 13.76 3.40 0.71
N SER A 117 14.00 4.24 1.73
CA SER A 117 15.33 4.66 2.17
C SER A 117 15.93 3.64 3.13
N GLU A 118 17.07 3.07 2.76
CA GLU A 118 17.82 2.13 3.59
C GLU A 118 18.19 2.76 4.95
N GLU A 119 18.64 4.00 4.94
CA GLU A 119 19.06 4.68 6.16
C GLU A 119 17.89 5.04 7.07
N LEU A 120 16.72 5.42 6.52
CA LEU A 120 15.51 5.59 7.33
C LEU A 120 15.03 4.25 7.91
N CYS A 121 15.08 3.16 7.16
CA CYS A 121 14.75 1.83 7.68
C CYS A 121 15.63 1.45 8.86
N ARG A 122 16.95 1.71 8.76
CA ARG A 122 17.90 1.45 9.84
C ARG A 122 17.56 2.26 11.10
N ILE A 123 17.39 3.57 10.94
CA ILE A 123 17.08 4.48 12.07
C ILE A 123 15.72 4.13 12.69
N ALA A 124 14.69 3.92 11.88
CA ALA A 124 13.36 3.58 12.35
C ALA A 124 13.36 2.24 13.11
N SER A 125 14.09 1.22 12.61
CA SER A 125 14.21 -0.07 13.30
C SER A 125 14.81 0.06 14.70
N GLU A 126 15.78 0.95 14.89
CA GLU A 126 16.34 1.25 16.21
C GLU A 126 15.32 1.94 17.11
N VAL A 127 14.54 2.88 16.58
CA VAL A 127 13.53 3.65 17.34
C VAL A 127 12.37 2.78 17.82
N ILE A 128 11.91 1.86 16.96
CA ILE A 128 10.72 1.03 17.24
C ILE A 128 11.07 -0.35 17.82
N SER A 129 12.36 -0.72 17.81
CA SER A 129 12.86 -2.03 18.26
C SER A 129 12.24 -3.23 17.49
N VAL A 130 11.78 -3.00 16.26
CA VAL A 130 11.33 -4.04 15.32
C VAL A 130 11.90 -3.75 13.94
N PRO A 131 12.15 -4.79 13.10
CA PRO A 131 12.69 -4.59 11.76
C PRO A 131 11.73 -3.76 10.89
N VAL A 132 12.27 -2.74 10.22
CA VAL A 132 11.60 -2.04 9.12
C VAL A 132 12.10 -2.62 7.82
N GLN A 133 11.17 -2.99 6.94
CA GLN A 133 11.51 -3.57 5.65
C GLN A 133 11.84 -2.47 4.65
N GLN A 134 13.02 -2.54 4.03
CA GLN A 134 13.29 -1.71 2.87
C GLN A 134 12.48 -2.21 1.68
N MET A 135 11.53 -1.38 1.21
CA MET A 135 10.64 -1.73 0.13
C MET A 135 10.18 -0.47 -0.60
N LEU A 136 10.23 -0.48 -1.91
CA LEU A 136 9.64 0.58 -2.72
C LEU A 136 8.12 0.39 -2.84
N PHE A 137 7.36 1.48 -2.99
CA PHE A 137 5.89 1.43 -3.02
C PHE A 137 5.33 0.48 -4.09
N HIS A 138 5.99 0.38 -5.24
CA HIS A 138 5.55 -0.50 -6.32
C HIS A 138 5.79 -2.00 -6.06
N GLU A 139 6.61 -2.34 -5.07
CA GLU A 139 6.88 -3.72 -4.68
C GLU A 139 5.81 -4.30 -3.76
N LEU A 140 4.88 -3.48 -3.25
CA LEU A 140 3.76 -3.96 -2.43
C LEU A 140 2.99 -5.06 -3.18
N GLY A 141 3.06 -6.29 -2.66
CA GLY A 141 2.49 -7.48 -3.27
C GLY A 141 1.44 -8.20 -2.42
N GLU A 142 1.22 -7.76 -1.19
CA GLU A 142 0.29 -8.35 -0.25
C GLU A 142 -1.14 -8.33 -0.76
N ILE A 143 -1.93 -9.33 -0.34
CA ILE A 143 -3.34 -9.47 -0.70
C ILE A 143 -4.14 -9.71 0.58
N SER A 144 -5.15 -8.86 0.83
CA SER A 144 -6.10 -8.99 1.96
C SER A 144 -5.40 -9.25 3.30
N LYS A 145 -4.32 -8.53 3.58
CA LYS A 145 -3.48 -8.72 4.77
C LYS A 145 -3.79 -7.71 5.88
N TYR A 146 -4.06 -6.46 5.52
CA TYR A 146 -4.14 -5.35 6.47
C TYR A 146 -5.58 -4.86 6.65
N GLU A 147 -5.94 -4.50 7.88
CA GLU A 147 -7.15 -3.76 8.19
C GLU A 147 -6.95 -2.27 7.98
N GLY A 148 -5.72 -1.77 8.12
CA GLY A 148 -5.40 -0.38 7.89
C GLY A 148 -4.11 -0.18 7.09
N ILE A 149 -4.08 0.84 6.22
CA ILE A 149 -2.86 1.32 5.58
C ILE A 149 -2.70 2.79 5.91
N TRP A 150 -1.54 3.11 6.49
CA TRP A 150 -1.15 4.47 6.85
C TRP A 150 -0.06 4.96 5.92
N ALA A 151 -0.35 5.96 5.08
CA ALA A 151 0.59 6.56 4.13
C ALA A 151 0.69 8.07 4.38
N CYS A 152 1.30 8.42 5.51
CA CYS A 152 1.40 9.80 5.97
C CYS A 152 2.56 10.53 5.30
N SER A 153 2.26 11.46 4.39
CA SER A 153 3.25 12.27 3.65
C SER A 153 4.32 11.44 2.93
N SER A 154 4.00 10.21 2.55
CA SER A 154 4.94 9.28 1.94
C SER A 154 4.79 9.20 0.43
N ILE A 155 3.58 8.92 -0.07
CA ILE A 155 3.31 8.73 -1.51
C ILE A 155 3.17 10.03 -2.30
N LEU A 156 3.35 11.19 -1.67
CA LEU A 156 3.22 12.52 -2.29
C LEU A 156 4.28 12.84 -3.36
N HIS A 157 5.37 12.07 -3.40
CA HIS A 157 6.44 12.21 -4.38
C HIS A 157 6.13 11.54 -5.73
N LEU A 158 5.09 10.73 -5.76
CA LEU A 158 4.66 9.98 -6.94
C LEU A 158 3.88 10.88 -7.91
N SER A 159 4.03 10.63 -9.21
CA SER A 159 3.18 11.23 -10.23
C SER A 159 1.74 10.72 -10.14
N LYS A 160 0.77 11.44 -10.73
CA LYS A 160 -0.64 11.03 -10.74
C LYS A 160 -0.84 9.61 -11.28
N LYS A 161 -0.10 9.22 -12.34
CA LYS A 161 -0.17 7.87 -12.92
C LYS A 161 0.36 6.80 -11.97
N GLU A 162 1.46 7.09 -11.28
CA GLU A 162 2.01 6.19 -10.27
C GLU A 162 1.05 6.05 -9.08
N LEU A 163 0.43 7.15 -8.63
CA LEU A 163 -0.55 7.12 -7.55
C LEU A 163 -1.72 6.19 -7.84
N GLU A 164 -2.29 6.23 -9.06
CA GLU A 164 -3.38 5.32 -9.46
C GLU A 164 -2.98 3.86 -9.25
N LEU A 165 -1.80 3.47 -9.74
CA LEU A 165 -1.28 2.10 -9.62
C LEU A 165 -0.97 1.72 -8.17
N ILE A 166 -0.44 2.64 -7.38
CA ILE A 166 -0.15 2.39 -5.97
C ILE A 166 -1.43 2.25 -5.16
N PHE A 167 -2.47 3.06 -5.43
CA PHE A 167 -3.77 2.90 -4.78
C PHE A 167 -4.41 1.54 -5.10
N GLU A 168 -4.30 1.04 -6.32
CA GLU A 168 -4.76 -0.32 -6.66
C GLU A 168 -4.05 -1.39 -5.82
N LYS A 169 -2.72 -1.28 -5.65
CA LYS A 169 -1.95 -2.20 -4.79
C LYS A 169 -2.36 -2.10 -3.32
N MET A 170 -2.53 -0.88 -2.80
CA MET A 170 -3.01 -0.65 -1.44
C MET A 170 -4.40 -1.27 -1.22
N ILE A 171 -5.33 -1.07 -2.16
CA ILE A 171 -6.69 -1.66 -2.11
C ILE A 171 -6.61 -3.20 -2.11
N ARG A 172 -5.73 -3.80 -2.91
CA ARG A 172 -5.53 -5.26 -2.92
C ARG A 172 -4.94 -5.79 -1.61
N ALA A 173 -4.05 -5.02 -0.98
CA ALA A 173 -3.43 -5.37 0.28
C ALA A 173 -4.39 -5.26 1.47
N LEU A 174 -5.46 -4.46 1.35
CA LEU A 174 -6.48 -4.32 2.37
C LEU A 174 -7.41 -5.53 2.43
N LYS A 175 -7.82 -5.88 3.65
CA LYS A 175 -8.98 -6.74 3.89
C LYS A 175 -10.27 -6.01 3.54
N HIS A 176 -11.34 -6.77 3.34
CA HIS A 176 -12.66 -6.18 3.10
C HIS A 176 -13.09 -5.29 4.27
N GLY A 177 -13.46 -4.04 3.96
CA GLY A 177 -13.82 -3.05 4.97
C GLY A 177 -12.63 -2.31 5.60
N GLY A 178 -11.41 -2.60 5.18
CA GLY A 178 -10.20 -1.92 5.63
C GLY A 178 -10.16 -0.44 5.22
N VAL A 179 -9.31 0.33 5.87
CA VAL A 179 -9.21 1.79 5.69
C VAL A 179 -7.82 2.22 5.24
N ILE A 180 -7.76 3.27 4.42
CA ILE A 180 -6.52 3.94 4.02
C ILE A 180 -6.52 5.36 4.58
N TYR A 181 -5.40 5.75 5.19
CA TYR A 181 -5.08 7.14 5.45
C TYR A 181 -3.97 7.59 4.51
N THR A 182 -4.16 8.74 3.88
CA THR A 182 -3.11 9.40 3.09
C THR A 182 -3.11 10.89 3.38
N SER A 183 -1.94 11.52 3.31
CA SER A 183 -1.81 12.97 3.37
C SER A 183 -0.95 13.51 2.24
N PHE A 184 -1.36 14.66 1.72
CA PHE A 184 -0.67 15.39 0.65
C PHE A 184 -0.51 16.84 1.05
N LYS A 185 0.53 17.50 0.53
CA LYS A 185 0.65 18.95 0.68
C LYS A 185 -0.39 19.62 -0.22
N TYR A 186 -1.11 20.60 0.35
CA TYR A 186 -2.01 21.43 -0.44
C TYR A 186 -1.21 22.46 -1.26
N GLY A 187 -1.46 22.56 -2.55
CA GLY A 187 -0.84 23.53 -3.45
C GLY A 187 -0.81 23.06 -4.90
N ILE A 188 -0.29 23.95 -5.77
CA ILE A 188 -0.12 23.69 -7.21
C ILE A 188 1.31 23.29 -7.57
N TYR A 189 2.18 23.10 -6.58
CA TYR A 189 3.58 22.76 -6.79
C TYR A 189 3.72 21.26 -7.07
N GLU A 190 4.21 20.93 -8.26
CA GLU A 190 4.72 19.60 -8.60
C GLU A 190 6.26 19.67 -8.50
N GLY A 191 6.78 19.19 -7.37
CA GLY A 191 8.21 19.16 -7.07
C GLY A 191 8.95 18.01 -7.72
#